data_f7a448f7ea0b5c89492256a70ce32204
#
_entry.id   f7a448f7ea0b5c89492256a70ce32204
#
_cell.length_a   1.000
_cell.length_b   1.000
_cell.length_c   1.000
_cell.angle_alpha   90.00
_cell.angle_beta   90.00
_cell.angle_gamma   90.00
#
_symmetry.space_group_name_H-M   'P 1'
#
loop_
_entity.id
_entity.type
_entity.pdbx_description
1 polymer ?
#
loop_
_entity_poly.entity_id
_entity_poly.type
_entity_poly.pdbx_seq_one_letter_code
_entity_poly.pdbx_strand_id
1 'polypeptide(L)'
;SWLYLVKFFNVKGNLHGDKNIIHKEYDNLGGMSSAEKKVLAIVVLYALGFIFRNWWSELLGVSGFVKDSTVAVLAAIILFALPSGQKNKNGKPIRLLEWEDAKTIPWGIGMLIGGGLAIASSFKSSGLIGWVGDTVNLGGISIFFILVLVVTFMIFLTEVNSNTATTAIFLPVLAGISIAGDFHPFLLMIPATFAASCAFMLPSGTGPNASVLSSGHLKIPQMARAGFGLNLLAILVIVALFYFSPISFY
;
A
#
# COMPACT_ATOMS: atom_id res chain seq x y z
N SER A 1 -15.37 -8.92 -7.14
CA SER A 1 -16.04 -8.37 -5.93
C SER A 1 -17.43 -7.80 -6.24
N TRP A 2 -17.58 -6.89 -7.24
CA TRP A 2 -18.86 -6.22 -7.54
C TRP A 2 -20.01 -7.19 -7.83
N LEU A 3 -19.84 -8.14 -8.76
CA LEU A 3 -20.86 -9.16 -9.08
C LEU A 3 -21.28 -9.99 -7.87
N TYR A 4 -20.32 -10.33 -7.01
CA TYR A 4 -20.59 -11.05 -5.78
C TYR A 4 -21.47 -10.22 -4.83
N LEU A 5 -21.11 -8.95 -4.59
CA LEU A 5 -21.85 -8.07 -3.68
C LEU A 5 -23.26 -7.78 -4.18
N VAL A 6 -23.44 -7.48 -5.48
CA VAL A 6 -24.74 -7.24 -6.08
C VAL A 6 -25.66 -8.46 -5.93
N LYS A 7 -25.14 -9.67 -6.11
CA LYS A 7 -25.89 -10.91 -5.95
C LYS A 7 -26.17 -11.23 -4.49
N PHE A 8 -25.19 -11.02 -3.60
CA PHE A 8 -25.30 -11.30 -2.17
C PHE A 8 -26.35 -10.41 -1.48
N PHE A 9 -26.34 -9.11 -1.78
CA PHE A 9 -27.30 -8.16 -1.23
C PHE A 9 -28.58 -8.03 -2.06
N ASN A 10 -28.73 -8.80 -3.14
CA ASN A 10 -29.87 -8.76 -4.05
C ASN A 10 -30.25 -7.33 -4.47
N VAL A 11 -29.24 -6.56 -4.85
CA VAL A 11 -29.41 -5.15 -5.22
C VAL A 11 -30.19 -5.09 -6.55
N LYS A 12 -31.48 -4.87 -6.44
CA LYS A 12 -32.36 -4.64 -7.59
C LYS A 12 -32.62 -3.15 -7.71
N GLY A 13 -32.01 -2.53 -8.67
CA GLY A 13 -32.29 -1.11 -8.98
C GLY A 13 -31.12 -0.41 -9.66
N ASN A 14 -31.46 0.61 -10.44
CA ASN A 14 -30.47 1.53 -10.95
C ASN A 14 -29.97 2.39 -9.77
N LEU A 15 -28.67 2.32 -9.50
CA LEU A 15 -28.01 3.30 -8.64
C LEU A 15 -28.10 4.66 -9.35
N HIS A 16 -29.12 5.40 -9.05
CA HIS A 16 -29.22 6.80 -9.46
C HIS A 16 -28.26 7.61 -8.57
N GLY A 17 -26.97 7.49 -8.85
CA GLY A 17 -26.04 8.49 -8.36
C GLY A 17 -26.42 9.81 -9.01
N ASP A 18 -26.71 10.81 -8.21
CA ASP A 18 -26.99 12.14 -8.75
C ASP A 18 -25.70 12.70 -9.38
N LYS A 19 -25.59 12.54 -10.71
CA LYS A 19 -24.46 13.06 -11.49
C LYS A 19 -24.30 14.57 -11.29
N ASN A 20 -25.35 15.28 -10.89
CA ASN A 20 -25.32 16.71 -10.66
C ASN A 20 -24.50 17.05 -9.40
N ILE A 21 -24.36 16.16 -8.43
CA ILE A 21 -23.50 16.41 -7.25
C ILE A 21 -22.04 16.49 -7.69
N ILE A 22 -21.59 15.54 -8.53
CA ILE A 22 -20.21 15.52 -9.02
C ILE A 22 -19.94 16.74 -9.90
N HIS A 23 -20.86 17.10 -10.78
CA HIS A 23 -20.72 18.30 -11.62
C HIS A 23 -20.71 19.58 -10.78
N LYS A 24 -21.57 19.68 -9.77
CA LYS A 24 -21.60 20.82 -8.85
C LYS A 24 -20.28 20.98 -8.09
N GLU A 25 -19.74 19.89 -7.57
CA GLU A 25 -18.44 19.92 -6.89
C GLU A 25 -17.30 20.25 -7.85
N TYR A 26 -17.34 19.74 -9.07
CA TYR A 26 -16.38 20.09 -10.12
C TYR A 26 -16.42 21.56 -10.51
N ASP A 27 -17.62 22.11 -10.68
CA ASP A 27 -17.82 23.53 -11.01
C ASP A 27 -17.39 24.45 -9.85
N ASN A 28 -17.56 23.99 -8.58
CA ASN A 28 -17.13 24.70 -7.38
C ASN A 28 -15.60 24.79 -7.25
N LEU A 29 -14.84 23.87 -7.86
CA LEU A 29 -13.38 23.90 -7.84
C LEU A 29 -12.80 25.12 -8.56
N GLY A 30 -13.51 25.63 -9.58
CA GLY A 30 -13.04 26.77 -10.39
C GLY A 30 -11.78 26.48 -11.19
N GLY A 31 -11.11 27.53 -11.62
CA GLY A 31 -9.85 27.43 -12.36
C GLY A 31 -8.64 27.26 -11.45
N MET A 32 -7.62 26.54 -11.93
CA MET A 32 -6.37 26.33 -11.18
C MET A 32 -5.75 27.66 -10.72
N SER A 33 -5.54 27.79 -9.44
CA SER A 33 -4.86 28.92 -8.80
C SER A 33 -3.35 28.96 -9.15
N SER A 34 -2.71 30.09 -8.92
CA SER A 34 -1.25 30.22 -9.12
C SER A 34 -0.45 29.26 -8.22
N ALA A 35 -0.92 28.98 -7.02
CA ALA A 35 -0.29 28.02 -6.10
C ALA A 35 -0.36 26.60 -6.66
N GLU A 36 -1.53 26.17 -7.12
CA GLU A 36 -1.75 24.84 -7.70
C GLU A 36 -0.89 24.60 -8.94
N LYS A 37 -0.78 25.61 -9.82
CA LYS A 37 0.10 25.54 -11.00
C LYS A 37 1.58 25.36 -10.61
N LYS A 38 2.04 26.07 -9.57
CA LYS A 38 3.41 25.93 -9.07
C LYS A 38 3.64 24.53 -8.48
N VAL A 39 2.70 24.02 -7.67
CA VAL A 39 2.78 22.67 -7.11
C VAL A 39 2.79 21.64 -8.23
N LEU A 40 1.90 21.75 -9.21
CA LEU A 40 1.87 20.85 -10.36
C LEU A 40 3.20 20.85 -11.11
N ALA A 41 3.79 22.02 -11.37
CA ALA A 41 5.09 22.13 -12.04
C ALA A 41 6.19 21.43 -11.23
N ILE A 42 6.21 21.59 -9.90
CA ILE A 42 7.20 20.93 -9.02
C ILE A 42 6.99 19.42 -9.01
N VAL A 43 5.73 18.94 -8.96
CA VAL A 43 5.43 17.50 -9.00
C VAL A 43 5.86 16.89 -10.33
N VAL A 44 5.61 17.56 -11.45
CA VAL A 44 6.06 17.12 -12.78
C VAL A 44 7.59 17.10 -12.85
N LEU A 45 8.26 18.14 -12.39
CA LEU A 45 9.73 18.20 -12.35
C LEU A 45 10.31 17.11 -11.45
N TYR A 46 9.69 16.86 -10.30
CA TYR A 46 10.07 15.76 -9.40
C TYR A 46 9.93 14.41 -10.11
N ALA A 47 8.79 14.16 -10.74
CA ALA A 47 8.54 12.91 -11.45
C ALA A 47 9.54 12.69 -12.59
N LEU A 48 9.80 13.71 -13.40
CA LEU A 48 10.80 13.65 -14.46
C LEU A 48 12.21 13.46 -13.90
N GLY A 49 12.56 14.20 -12.85
CA GLY A 49 13.84 14.07 -12.15
C GLY A 49 14.07 12.67 -11.59
N PHE A 50 13.01 12.02 -11.08
CA PHE A 50 13.05 10.66 -10.58
C PHE A 50 13.16 9.63 -11.71
N ILE A 51 12.30 9.70 -12.73
CA ILE A 51 12.27 8.75 -13.85
C ILE A 51 13.58 8.78 -14.63
N PHE A 52 14.09 9.98 -14.93
CA PHE A 52 15.31 10.15 -15.71
C PHE A 52 16.57 10.32 -14.85
N ARG A 53 16.52 9.96 -13.54
CA ARG A 53 17.61 10.16 -12.59
C ARG A 53 18.95 9.61 -13.11
N ASN A 54 18.99 8.39 -13.59
CA ASN A 54 20.23 7.78 -14.05
C ASN A 54 20.86 8.57 -15.19
N TRP A 55 20.04 8.95 -16.18
CA TRP A 55 20.50 9.69 -17.36
C TRP A 55 21.08 11.06 -17.01
N TRP A 56 20.36 11.91 -16.25
CA TRP A 56 20.86 13.25 -15.94
C TRP A 56 21.97 13.23 -14.89
N SER A 57 22.00 12.27 -13.97
CA SER A 57 23.04 12.17 -12.97
C SER A 57 24.38 11.72 -13.57
N GLU A 58 24.35 10.86 -14.58
CA GLU A 58 25.54 10.49 -15.38
C GLU A 58 26.03 11.68 -16.19
N LEU A 59 25.13 12.39 -16.87
CA LEU A 59 25.48 13.57 -17.66
C LEU A 59 26.17 14.66 -16.83
N LEU A 60 25.77 14.82 -15.56
CA LEU A 60 26.35 15.79 -14.64
C LEU A 60 27.55 15.24 -13.83
N GLY A 61 27.92 13.96 -14.01
CA GLY A 61 29.03 13.34 -13.28
C GLY A 61 28.77 13.14 -11.78
N VAL A 62 27.47 13.11 -11.35
CA VAL A 62 27.06 13.02 -9.94
C VAL A 62 26.32 11.73 -9.60
N SER A 63 26.36 10.73 -10.46
CA SER A 63 25.60 9.46 -10.32
C SER A 63 25.86 8.73 -9.00
N GLY A 64 27.08 8.83 -8.44
CA GLY A 64 27.42 8.22 -7.16
C GLY A 64 26.80 8.88 -5.93
N PHE A 65 26.37 10.14 -6.04
CA PHE A 65 25.84 10.94 -4.93
C PHE A 65 24.32 11.09 -4.97
N VAL A 66 23.72 10.99 -6.14
CA VAL A 66 22.28 11.22 -6.33
C VAL A 66 21.49 9.92 -6.19
N LYS A 67 20.69 9.87 -5.12
CA LYS A 67 19.72 8.79 -4.86
C LYS A 67 18.29 9.30 -5.12
N ASP A 68 17.32 8.39 -5.15
CA ASP A 68 15.89 8.75 -5.26
C ASP A 68 15.46 9.71 -4.16
N SER A 69 15.95 9.49 -2.94
CA SER A 69 15.72 10.38 -1.80
C SER A 69 16.26 11.79 -2.01
N THR A 70 17.35 11.96 -2.77
CA THR A 70 17.94 13.28 -3.07
C THR A 70 16.95 14.12 -3.88
N VAL A 71 16.32 13.53 -4.90
CA VAL A 71 15.33 14.22 -5.74
C VAL A 71 14.10 14.60 -4.92
N ALA A 72 13.63 13.68 -4.04
CA ALA A 72 12.49 13.93 -3.17
C ALA A 72 12.75 15.06 -2.17
N VAL A 73 13.91 15.07 -1.52
CA VAL A 73 14.30 16.11 -0.57
C VAL A 73 14.45 17.47 -1.25
N LEU A 74 15.01 17.52 -2.45
CA LEU A 74 15.11 18.77 -3.21
C LEU A 74 13.72 19.32 -3.56
N ALA A 75 12.79 18.48 -4.00
CA ALA A 75 11.42 18.89 -4.27
C ALA A 75 10.72 19.43 -3.01
N ALA A 76 10.89 18.77 -1.86
CA ALA A 76 10.37 19.24 -0.58
C ALA A 76 10.96 20.61 -0.19
N ILE A 77 12.27 20.79 -0.30
CA ILE A 77 12.95 22.08 -0.02
C ILE A 77 12.37 23.19 -0.90
N ILE A 78 12.15 22.92 -2.19
CA ILE A 78 11.56 23.88 -3.13
C ILE A 78 10.14 24.27 -2.69
N LEU A 79 9.31 23.29 -2.28
CA LEU A 79 7.97 23.55 -1.79
C LEU A 79 7.95 24.43 -0.52
N PHE A 80 8.87 24.20 0.41
CA PHE A 80 9.04 25.03 1.60
C PHE A 80 9.61 26.44 1.29
N ALA A 81 10.39 26.57 0.23
CA ALA A 81 11.03 27.85 -0.13
C ALA A 81 10.11 28.77 -0.93
N LEU A 82 9.29 28.22 -1.85
CA LEU A 82 8.50 29.02 -2.78
C LEU A 82 7.23 29.58 -2.15
N PRO A 83 6.89 30.87 -2.41
CA PRO A 83 5.64 31.46 -1.95
C PRO A 83 4.47 30.99 -2.81
N SER A 84 3.34 30.70 -2.17
CA SER A 84 2.08 30.34 -2.83
C SER A 84 1.46 31.50 -3.63
N GLY A 85 1.80 32.73 -3.28
CA GLY A 85 1.15 33.97 -3.76
C GLY A 85 -0.02 34.40 -2.88
N GLN A 86 -0.35 33.61 -1.84
CA GLN A 86 -1.35 33.96 -0.84
C GLN A 86 -0.70 34.59 0.40
N LYS A 87 -1.51 35.35 1.15
CA LYS A 87 -1.08 35.93 2.43
C LYS A 87 -1.99 35.39 3.54
N ASN A 88 -1.39 35.18 4.71
CA ASN A 88 -2.13 34.81 5.90
C ASN A 88 -2.91 36.03 6.47
N LYS A 89 -3.73 35.80 7.51
CA LYS A 89 -4.50 36.86 8.20
C LYS A 89 -3.65 38.01 8.71
N ASN A 90 -2.34 37.79 8.89
CA ASN A 90 -1.38 38.79 9.37
C ASN A 90 -0.57 39.46 8.24
N GLY A 91 -0.99 39.27 6.97
CA GLY A 91 -0.34 39.89 5.80
C GLY A 91 0.98 39.21 5.36
N LYS A 92 1.45 38.15 6.05
CA LYS A 92 2.67 37.43 5.69
C LYS A 92 2.43 36.47 4.51
N PRO A 93 3.39 36.34 3.58
CA PRO A 93 3.27 35.41 2.48
C PRO A 93 3.27 33.97 3.00
N ILE A 94 2.30 33.16 2.54
CA ILE A 94 2.22 31.73 2.83
C ILE A 94 3.09 31.00 1.82
N ARG A 95 3.83 29.97 2.26
CA ARG A 95 4.63 29.08 1.40
C ARG A 95 3.73 28.06 0.71
N LEU A 96 4.25 27.38 -0.32
CA LEU A 96 3.51 26.28 -0.98
C LEU A 96 3.33 25.09 -0.02
N LEU A 97 4.28 24.88 0.89
CA LEU A 97 4.21 23.91 1.97
C LEU A 97 4.65 24.60 3.26
N GLU A 98 3.88 24.52 4.31
CA GLU A 98 4.22 25.01 5.64
C GLU A 98 4.53 23.84 6.57
N TRP A 99 5.25 24.10 7.66
CA TRP A 99 5.61 23.07 8.63
C TRP A 99 4.39 22.41 9.29
N GLU A 100 3.33 23.18 9.47
CA GLU A 100 2.07 22.67 10.03
C GLU A 100 1.44 21.62 9.13
N ASP A 101 1.53 21.77 7.79
CA ASP A 101 1.06 20.78 6.83
C ASP A 101 1.96 19.54 6.86
N ALA A 102 3.28 19.73 6.93
CA ALA A 102 4.24 18.63 7.00
C ALA A 102 4.09 17.75 8.26
N LYS A 103 3.62 18.32 9.37
CA LYS A 103 3.32 17.54 10.60
C LYS A 103 2.17 16.55 10.41
N THR A 104 1.28 16.80 9.46
CA THR A 104 0.15 15.91 9.19
C THR A 104 0.55 14.63 8.43
N ILE A 105 1.79 14.55 7.95
CA ILE A 105 2.33 13.34 7.33
C ILE A 105 2.23 12.18 8.33
N PRO A 106 1.71 11.01 7.91
CA PRO A 106 1.58 9.85 8.79
C PRO A 106 2.97 9.21 9.06
N TRP A 107 3.76 9.84 9.90
CA TRP A 107 5.12 9.40 10.28
C TRP A 107 5.17 7.96 10.80
N GLY A 108 4.04 7.49 11.36
CA GLY A 108 3.89 6.10 11.79
C GLY A 108 4.14 5.08 10.67
N ILE A 109 3.81 5.41 9.41
CA ILE A 109 4.08 4.53 8.26
C ILE A 109 5.59 4.40 8.04
N GLY A 110 6.33 5.52 8.10
CA GLY A 110 7.79 5.50 7.97
C GLY A 110 8.47 4.68 9.09
N MET A 111 8.01 4.86 10.32
CA MET A 111 8.48 4.08 11.46
C MET A 111 8.16 2.59 11.35
N LEU A 112 6.97 2.25 10.85
CA LEU A 112 6.54 0.87 10.63
C LEU A 112 7.41 0.18 9.56
N ILE A 113 7.61 0.83 8.41
CA ILE A 113 8.45 0.29 7.33
C ILE A 113 9.90 0.13 7.82
N GLY A 114 10.45 1.17 8.46
CA GLY A 114 11.81 1.11 9.01
C GLY A 114 11.97 0.01 10.07
N GLY A 115 11.00 -0.13 10.96
CA GLY A 115 10.95 -1.20 11.96
C GLY A 115 10.88 -2.59 11.32
N GLY A 116 10.04 -2.77 10.31
CA GLY A 116 9.94 -4.02 9.54
C GLY A 116 11.27 -4.41 8.87
N LEU A 117 11.93 -3.44 8.23
CA LEU A 117 13.26 -3.66 7.64
C LEU A 117 14.33 -3.98 8.68
N ALA A 118 14.30 -3.34 9.85
CA ALA A 118 15.21 -3.64 10.94
C ALA A 118 15.01 -5.06 11.48
N ILE A 119 13.76 -5.51 11.64
CA ILE A 119 13.42 -6.89 12.02
C ILE A 119 13.94 -7.88 10.98
N ALA A 120 13.72 -7.61 9.69
CA ALA A 120 14.23 -8.44 8.60
C ALA A 120 15.75 -8.57 8.63
N SER A 121 16.44 -7.46 8.83
CA SER A 121 17.92 -7.44 8.97
C SER A 121 18.37 -8.24 10.19
N SER A 122 17.67 -8.10 11.32
CA SER A 122 17.96 -8.85 12.55
C SER A 122 17.76 -10.36 12.38
N PHE A 123 16.73 -10.80 11.69
CA PHE A 123 16.51 -12.22 11.38
C PHE A 123 17.64 -12.81 10.54
N LYS A 124 18.15 -12.03 9.57
CA LYS A 124 19.29 -12.44 8.75
C LYS A 124 20.58 -12.52 9.56
N SER A 125 20.85 -11.52 10.41
CA SER A 125 22.11 -11.43 11.17
C SER A 125 22.15 -12.37 12.38
N SER A 126 21.01 -12.72 12.99
CA SER A 126 20.92 -13.62 14.13
C SER A 126 21.00 -15.10 13.77
N GLY A 127 20.95 -15.45 12.46
CA GLY A 127 20.85 -16.84 12.03
C GLY A 127 19.48 -17.47 12.25
N LEU A 128 18.47 -16.69 12.67
CA LEU A 128 17.12 -17.19 12.91
C LEU A 128 16.51 -17.85 11.68
N ILE A 129 16.82 -17.34 10.49
CA ILE A 129 16.37 -17.91 9.21
C ILE A 129 16.89 -19.35 9.06
N GLY A 130 18.17 -19.58 9.35
CA GLY A 130 18.76 -20.92 9.32
C GLY A 130 18.12 -21.85 10.35
N TRP A 131 17.95 -21.36 11.58
CA TRP A 131 17.30 -22.13 12.65
C TRP A 131 15.86 -22.52 12.32
N VAL A 132 15.07 -21.63 11.74
CA VAL A 132 13.71 -21.93 11.26
C VAL A 132 13.77 -23.00 10.17
N GLY A 133 14.73 -22.91 9.24
CA GLY A 133 14.93 -23.91 8.19
C GLY A 133 15.23 -25.29 8.71
N ASP A 134 16.11 -25.37 9.70
CA ASP A 134 16.49 -26.63 10.32
C ASP A 134 15.37 -27.22 11.19
N THR A 135 14.52 -26.36 11.78
CA THR A 135 13.44 -26.76 12.69
C THR A 135 12.15 -27.08 11.96
N VAL A 136 11.80 -26.26 10.97
CA VAL A 136 10.60 -26.45 10.14
C VAL A 136 10.95 -27.38 8.98
N ASN A 137 10.82 -28.68 9.21
CA ASN A 137 10.99 -29.66 8.15
C ASN A 137 9.84 -29.54 7.13
N LEU A 138 10.00 -28.65 6.14
CA LEU A 138 9.07 -28.50 5.03
C LEU A 138 9.21 -29.63 3.99
N GLY A 139 10.19 -30.52 4.18
CA GLY A 139 10.43 -31.67 3.32
C GLY A 139 9.24 -32.61 3.30
N GLY A 140 8.47 -32.58 2.22
CA GLY A 140 7.27 -33.39 2.03
C GLY A 140 5.96 -32.62 2.09
N ILE A 141 5.95 -31.36 2.50
CA ILE A 141 4.74 -30.52 2.42
C ILE A 141 4.69 -29.90 1.02
N SER A 142 3.61 -30.18 0.28
CA SER A 142 3.41 -29.56 -1.03
C SER A 142 3.33 -28.04 -0.91
N ILE A 143 4.00 -27.31 -1.82
CA ILE A 143 3.95 -25.84 -1.92
C ILE A 143 2.51 -25.32 -2.00
N PHE A 144 1.60 -26.11 -2.54
CA PHE A 144 0.17 -25.78 -2.55
C PHE A 144 -0.37 -25.55 -1.15
N PHE A 145 -0.10 -26.46 -0.21
CA PHE A 145 -0.59 -26.32 1.18
C PHE A 145 0.09 -25.15 1.90
N ILE A 146 1.36 -24.88 1.63
CA ILE A 146 2.08 -23.73 2.18
C ILE A 146 1.44 -22.44 1.67
N LEU A 147 1.16 -22.34 0.37
CA LEU A 147 0.47 -21.18 -0.22
C LEU A 147 -0.92 -20.97 0.40
N VAL A 148 -1.71 -22.02 0.51
CA VAL A 148 -3.04 -21.94 1.12
C VAL A 148 -2.95 -21.43 2.56
N LEU A 149 -2.01 -21.97 3.34
CA LEU A 149 -1.81 -21.57 4.74
C LEU A 149 -1.40 -20.10 4.85
N VAL A 150 -0.36 -19.70 4.09
CA VAL A 150 0.17 -18.32 4.10
C VAL A 150 -0.88 -17.33 3.66
N VAL A 151 -1.54 -17.57 2.53
CA VAL A 151 -2.57 -16.67 1.98
C VAL A 151 -3.74 -16.54 2.96
N THR A 152 -4.21 -17.66 3.52
CA THR A 152 -5.30 -17.66 4.49
C THR A 152 -4.91 -16.89 5.75
N PHE A 153 -3.74 -17.18 6.31
CA PHE A 153 -3.22 -16.49 7.49
C PHE A 153 -3.12 -14.97 7.26
N MET A 154 -2.54 -14.55 6.14
CA MET A 154 -2.35 -13.14 5.82
C MET A 154 -3.68 -12.40 5.63
N ILE A 155 -4.67 -13.00 4.97
CA ILE A 155 -5.99 -12.41 4.78
C ILE A 155 -6.71 -12.20 6.11
N PHE A 156 -6.73 -13.20 6.99
CA PHE A 156 -7.43 -13.05 8.28
C PHE A 156 -6.67 -12.16 9.27
N LEU A 157 -5.34 -12.15 9.20
CA LEU A 157 -4.54 -11.26 10.03
C LEU A 157 -4.72 -9.80 9.66
N THR A 158 -4.79 -9.48 8.36
CA THR A 158 -4.96 -8.10 7.88
C THR A 158 -6.35 -7.53 8.18
N GLU A 159 -7.33 -8.34 8.51
CA GLU A 159 -8.64 -7.85 8.99
C GLU A 159 -8.54 -7.08 10.31
N VAL A 160 -7.61 -7.47 11.17
CA VAL A 160 -7.42 -6.89 12.50
C VAL A 160 -6.29 -5.86 12.50
N ASN A 161 -5.33 -6.03 11.61
CA ASN A 161 -4.16 -5.17 11.47
C ASN A 161 -4.21 -4.35 10.17
N SER A 162 -3.43 -3.26 10.13
CA SER A 162 -3.18 -2.52 8.89
C SER A 162 -2.50 -3.42 7.83
N ASN A 163 -2.96 -3.35 6.58
CA ASN A 163 -2.38 -4.07 5.45
C ASN A 163 -0.86 -3.82 5.32
N THR A 164 -0.44 -2.57 5.47
CA THR A 164 0.97 -2.16 5.42
C THR A 164 1.77 -2.78 6.57
N ALA A 165 1.21 -2.78 7.80
CA ALA A 165 1.86 -3.37 8.96
C ALA A 165 2.04 -4.87 8.79
N THR A 166 0.98 -5.56 8.39
CA THR A 166 0.98 -7.01 8.14
C THR A 166 2.03 -7.36 7.11
N THR A 167 2.06 -6.66 5.98
CA THR A 167 3.04 -6.87 4.91
C THR A 167 4.47 -6.62 5.40
N ALA A 168 4.73 -5.48 6.05
CA ALA A 168 6.08 -5.12 6.49
C ALA A 168 6.68 -6.10 7.49
N ILE A 169 5.85 -6.67 8.39
CA ILE A 169 6.30 -7.62 9.41
C ILE A 169 6.51 -9.02 8.83
N PHE A 170 5.57 -9.48 7.99
CA PHE A 170 5.58 -10.89 7.58
C PHE A 170 6.39 -11.19 6.33
N LEU A 171 6.58 -10.24 5.41
CA LEU A 171 7.38 -10.50 4.19
C LEU A 171 8.81 -10.99 4.50
N PRO A 172 9.56 -10.40 5.45
CA PRO A 172 10.88 -10.91 5.80
C PRO A 172 10.85 -12.33 6.38
N VAL A 173 9.82 -12.64 7.19
CA VAL A 173 9.63 -13.98 7.75
C VAL A 173 9.36 -15.00 6.65
N LEU A 174 8.47 -14.65 5.70
CA LEU A 174 8.13 -15.50 4.57
C LEU A 174 9.32 -15.71 3.62
N ALA A 175 10.15 -14.69 3.43
CA ALA A 175 11.40 -14.83 2.70
C ALA A 175 12.33 -15.86 3.38
N GLY A 176 12.45 -15.81 4.70
CA GLY A 176 13.20 -16.79 5.47
C GLY A 176 12.66 -18.21 5.33
N ILE A 177 11.36 -18.38 5.48
CA ILE A 177 10.68 -19.67 5.31
C ILE A 177 10.89 -20.22 3.89
N SER A 178 10.82 -19.38 2.86
CA SER A 178 11.04 -19.78 1.48
C SER A 178 12.46 -20.31 1.26
N ILE A 179 13.47 -19.58 1.77
CA ILE A 179 14.87 -19.99 1.67
C ILE A 179 15.10 -21.31 2.40
N ALA A 180 14.50 -21.48 3.60
CA ALA A 180 14.59 -22.69 4.38
C ALA A 180 13.96 -23.91 3.69
N GLY A 181 12.89 -23.69 2.92
CA GLY A 181 12.20 -24.73 2.14
C GLY A 181 12.77 -24.95 0.75
N ASP A 182 13.89 -24.31 0.39
CA ASP A 182 14.49 -24.34 -0.94
C ASP A 182 13.55 -23.82 -2.05
N PHE A 183 12.71 -22.83 -1.70
CA PHE A 183 11.81 -22.14 -2.63
C PHE A 183 12.32 -20.75 -2.94
N HIS A 184 12.01 -20.24 -4.13
CA HIS A 184 12.29 -18.84 -4.43
C HIS A 184 11.44 -17.91 -3.51
N PRO A 185 12.05 -16.90 -2.84
CA PRO A 185 11.34 -16.06 -1.87
C PRO A 185 10.05 -15.40 -2.40
N PHE A 186 10.04 -15.00 -3.68
CA PHE A 186 8.86 -14.37 -4.29
C PHE A 186 7.65 -15.31 -4.39
N LEU A 187 7.86 -16.62 -4.32
CA LEU A 187 6.77 -17.58 -4.36
C LEU A 187 5.80 -17.45 -3.18
N LEU A 188 6.30 -17.04 -2.01
CA LEU A 188 5.47 -16.77 -0.85
C LEU A 188 5.23 -15.27 -0.64
N MET A 189 6.21 -14.41 -0.93
CA MET A 189 6.12 -12.98 -0.66
C MET A 189 5.08 -12.29 -1.54
N ILE A 190 5.01 -12.60 -2.83
CA ILE A 190 4.08 -11.93 -3.73
C ILE A 190 2.62 -12.29 -3.40
N PRO A 191 2.21 -13.58 -3.31
CA PRO A 191 0.86 -13.92 -2.91
C PRO A 191 0.47 -13.40 -1.52
N ALA A 192 1.41 -13.36 -0.56
CA ALA A 192 1.20 -12.77 0.75
C ALA A 192 0.91 -11.27 0.70
N THR A 193 1.58 -10.53 -0.20
CA THR A 193 1.33 -9.09 -0.41
C THR A 193 -0.08 -8.85 -0.98
N PHE A 194 -0.51 -9.66 -1.95
CA PHE A 194 -1.89 -9.60 -2.45
C PHE A 194 -2.90 -9.95 -1.35
N ALA A 195 -2.62 -10.99 -0.58
CA ALA A 195 -3.45 -11.45 0.53
C ALA A 195 -3.61 -10.37 1.61
N ALA A 196 -2.51 -9.71 1.99
CA ALA A 196 -2.53 -8.61 2.96
C ALA A 196 -3.37 -7.41 2.51
N SER A 197 -3.68 -7.28 1.22
CA SER A 197 -4.54 -6.23 0.69
C SER A 197 -6.02 -6.61 0.63
N CYS A 198 -6.35 -7.86 0.97
CA CYS A 198 -7.71 -8.41 0.91
C CYS A 198 -8.37 -8.40 2.30
N ALA A 199 -8.65 -7.22 2.84
CA ALA A 199 -9.39 -7.05 4.09
C ALA A 199 -10.82 -6.58 3.79
N PHE A 200 -11.80 -7.48 3.84
CA PHE A 200 -13.18 -7.18 3.43
C PHE A 200 -14.21 -7.32 4.55
N MET A 201 -13.84 -7.90 5.71
CA MET A 201 -14.78 -8.25 6.78
C MET A 201 -14.98 -7.13 7.79
N LEU A 202 -13.89 -6.50 8.22
CA LEU A 202 -13.92 -5.59 9.34
C LEU A 202 -13.65 -4.13 8.94
N PRO A 203 -14.29 -3.16 9.61
CA PRO A 203 -14.04 -1.74 9.36
C PRO A 203 -12.62 -1.31 9.74
N SER A 204 -11.99 -2.03 10.67
CA SER A 204 -10.59 -1.79 11.09
C SER A 204 -9.55 -2.16 10.03
N GLY A 205 -9.90 -3.05 9.09
CA GLY A 205 -8.96 -3.55 8.10
C GLY A 205 -8.48 -2.47 7.13
N THR A 206 -9.38 -1.61 6.64
CA THR A 206 -9.03 -0.56 5.69
C THR A 206 -9.85 0.73 5.91
N GLY A 207 -9.28 1.88 5.49
CA GLY A 207 -10.01 3.16 5.51
C GLY A 207 -11.31 3.14 4.70
N PRO A 208 -11.36 2.59 3.48
CA PRO A 208 -12.60 2.42 2.72
C PRO A 208 -13.68 1.64 3.47
N ASN A 209 -13.32 0.55 4.18
CA ASN A 209 -14.26 -0.22 4.97
C ASN A 209 -14.88 0.61 6.10
N ALA A 210 -14.06 1.40 6.80
CA ALA A 210 -14.53 2.31 7.83
C ALA A 210 -15.45 3.38 7.25
N SER A 211 -15.14 3.94 6.07
CA SER A 211 -15.96 4.94 5.38
C SER A 211 -17.32 4.38 4.97
N VAL A 212 -17.36 3.15 4.46
CA VAL A 212 -18.61 2.48 4.09
C VAL A 212 -19.48 2.24 5.33
N LEU A 213 -18.89 1.79 6.45
CA LEU A 213 -19.62 1.58 7.69
C LEU A 213 -20.16 2.90 8.27
N SER A 214 -19.38 3.99 8.20
CA SER A 214 -19.77 5.30 8.72
C SER A 214 -20.94 5.92 7.98
N SER A 215 -21.29 5.41 6.78
CA SER A 215 -22.51 5.83 6.06
C SER A 215 -23.82 5.48 6.79
N GLY A 216 -23.77 4.61 7.81
CA GLY A 216 -24.91 4.16 8.59
C GLY A 216 -25.86 3.17 7.88
N HIS A 217 -25.61 2.87 6.60
CA HIS A 217 -26.45 1.95 5.83
C HIS A 217 -26.11 0.47 6.04
N LEU A 218 -24.93 0.18 6.58
CA LEU A 218 -24.47 -1.19 6.85
C LEU A 218 -24.19 -1.39 8.33
N LYS A 219 -24.47 -2.62 8.80
CA LYS A 219 -24.09 -3.07 10.15
C LYS A 219 -22.86 -3.98 10.06
N ILE A 220 -22.02 -3.97 11.11
CA ILE A 220 -20.81 -4.80 11.18
C ILE A 220 -21.06 -6.27 10.85
N PRO A 221 -22.12 -6.96 11.37
CA PRO A 221 -22.38 -8.36 11.01
C PRO A 221 -22.70 -8.58 9.53
N GLN A 222 -23.33 -7.62 8.86
CA GLN A 222 -23.61 -7.72 7.42
C GLN A 222 -22.32 -7.60 6.61
N MET A 223 -21.47 -6.64 6.97
CA MET A 223 -20.16 -6.46 6.37
C MET A 223 -19.28 -7.70 6.57
N ALA A 224 -19.22 -8.23 7.79
CA ALA A 224 -18.43 -9.43 8.11
C ALA A 224 -18.87 -10.66 7.32
N ARG A 225 -20.18 -10.89 7.18
CA ARG A 225 -20.70 -12.04 6.40
C ARG A 225 -20.37 -11.91 4.91
N ALA A 226 -20.58 -10.74 4.32
CA ALA A 226 -20.25 -10.50 2.93
C ALA A 226 -18.74 -10.56 2.69
N GLY A 227 -17.96 -9.94 3.58
CA GLY A 227 -16.50 -9.95 3.54
C GLY A 227 -15.90 -11.34 3.70
N PHE A 228 -16.46 -12.19 4.55
CA PHE A 228 -16.00 -13.57 4.71
C PHE A 228 -16.06 -14.35 3.39
N GLY A 229 -17.17 -14.24 2.65
CA GLY A 229 -17.27 -14.86 1.33
C GLY A 229 -16.27 -14.28 0.32
N LEU A 230 -15.99 -12.96 0.39
CA LEU A 230 -14.96 -12.33 -0.43
C LEU A 230 -13.56 -12.79 -0.05
N ASN A 231 -13.27 -12.99 1.24
CA ASN A 231 -11.99 -13.52 1.70
C ASN A 231 -11.76 -14.94 1.20
N LEU A 232 -12.77 -15.81 1.27
CA LEU A 232 -12.67 -17.17 0.73
C LEU A 232 -12.44 -17.17 -0.79
N LEU A 233 -13.14 -16.29 -1.50
CA LEU A 233 -12.95 -16.13 -2.94
C LEU A 233 -11.55 -15.57 -3.26
N ALA A 234 -11.05 -14.65 -2.47
CA ALA A 234 -9.68 -14.12 -2.60
C ALA A 234 -8.62 -15.20 -2.36
N ILE A 235 -8.77 -16.03 -1.33
CA ILE A 235 -7.90 -17.19 -1.07
C ILE A 235 -7.85 -18.07 -2.31
N LEU A 236 -9.00 -18.47 -2.82
CA LEU A 236 -9.09 -19.36 -3.98
C LEU A 236 -8.40 -18.74 -5.20
N VAL A 237 -8.70 -17.48 -5.49
CA VAL A 237 -8.15 -16.78 -6.67
C VAL A 237 -6.64 -16.60 -6.54
N ILE A 238 -6.14 -16.13 -5.37
CA ILE A 238 -4.71 -15.92 -5.18
C ILE A 238 -3.95 -17.23 -5.25
N VAL A 239 -4.41 -18.27 -4.54
CA VAL A 239 -3.76 -19.58 -4.57
C VAL A 239 -3.78 -20.16 -5.98
N ALA A 240 -4.92 -20.13 -6.67
CA ALA A 240 -4.99 -20.63 -8.05
C ALA A 240 -4.07 -19.83 -8.99
N LEU A 241 -4.06 -18.52 -8.89
CA LEU A 241 -3.22 -17.66 -9.72
C LEU A 241 -1.73 -18.01 -9.57
N PHE A 242 -1.24 -18.15 -8.33
CA PHE A 242 0.18 -18.36 -8.08
C PHE A 242 0.60 -19.84 -8.17
N TYR A 243 -0.31 -20.77 -7.96
CA TYR A 243 -0.02 -22.18 -8.13
C TYR A 243 0.00 -22.63 -9.60
N PHE A 244 -0.92 -22.09 -10.42
CA PHE A 244 -1.01 -22.41 -11.85
C PHE A 244 -0.30 -21.40 -12.75
N SER A 245 0.31 -20.36 -12.16
CA SER A 245 1.02 -19.36 -12.95
C SER A 245 2.25 -19.96 -13.63
N PRO A 246 2.44 -19.70 -14.93
CA PRO A 246 3.68 -20.07 -15.64
C PRO A 246 4.87 -19.19 -15.25
N ILE A 247 4.73 -18.32 -14.25
CA ILE A 247 5.84 -17.47 -13.76
C ILE A 247 6.83 -18.37 -13.04
N SER A 248 7.79 -18.88 -13.79
CA SER A 248 8.97 -19.52 -13.22
C SER A 248 9.81 -18.44 -12.54
N PHE A 249 9.84 -18.46 -11.24
CA PHE A 249 10.78 -17.67 -10.44
C PHE A 249 12.14 -18.39 -10.39
N TYR A 250 12.69 -18.71 -11.56
CA TYR A 250 14.03 -19.32 -11.71
C TYR A 250 15.06 -18.24 -12.01
#